data_f36fbb4cdbc45491b3aecf77712cf9ba
#
_entry.id   f36fbb4cdbc45491b3aecf77712cf9ba
#
_cell.length_a   1.000
_cell.length_b   1.000
_cell.length_c   1.000
_cell.angle_alpha   90.00
_cell.angle_beta   90.00
_cell.angle_gamma   90.00
#
_symmetry.space_group_name_H-M   'P 1'
#
loop_
_entity.id
_entity.type
_entity.pdbx_description
1 polymer ?
#
loop_
_entity_poly.entity_id
_entity_poly.type
_entity_poly.pdbx_seq_one_letter_code
_entity_poly.pdbx_strand_id
1 'polypeptide(L)'
;ASTIFPEGGRLPDRRLTDLREGADAAGCRLVDTPSRGERDRSHTTSTDERVEYRGNPPTLGRHWPPGFQAQDGLYGEAPADEALVHTMEHSRMIVWANATLPEPARATLRAFFDEDSDQLVLTPRRNMPYAVAATAWNGEPGPAGTGRTLGCPQWSEQVVDALRAFRDEHRGRGPEQVP
;
A
#
# COMPACT_ATOMS: atom_id res chain seq x y z
N ALA A 1 23.21 7.65 8.93
CA ALA A 1 22.35 6.48 8.96
C ALA A 1 21.85 6.19 7.55
N SER A 2 22.14 5.00 7.02
CA SER A 2 21.67 4.64 5.69
C SER A 2 20.14 4.45 5.76
N THR A 3 19.43 5.26 4.98
CA THR A 3 17.99 5.09 4.85
C THR A 3 17.71 3.99 3.83
N ILE A 4 16.70 3.15 4.11
CA ILE A 4 16.30 2.10 3.19
C ILE A 4 15.76 2.68 1.87
N PHE A 5 15.22 3.90 1.89
CA PHE A 5 14.73 4.62 0.72
C PHE A 5 15.56 5.87 0.50
N PRO A 6 16.71 5.78 -0.18
CA PRO A 6 17.59 6.94 -0.38
C PRO A 6 17.01 7.95 -1.37
N GLU A 7 17.43 9.19 -1.26
CA GLU A 7 17.12 10.25 -2.22
C GLU A 7 17.90 10.08 -3.52
N GLY A 8 17.55 10.89 -4.51
CA GLY A 8 18.27 10.93 -5.78
C GLY A 8 17.88 9.86 -6.78
N GLY A 9 16.77 9.18 -6.53
CA GLY A 9 16.25 8.19 -7.46
C GLY A 9 15.77 8.81 -8.77
N ARG A 10 15.89 8.03 -9.83
CA ARG A 10 15.39 8.41 -11.14
C ARG A 10 13.93 8.01 -11.27
N LEU A 11 13.06 9.00 -11.52
CA LEU A 11 11.65 8.78 -11.75
C LEU A 11 11.37 8.81 -13.26
N PRO A 12 10.80 7.75 -13.83
CA PRO A 12 10.44 7.77 -15.25
C PRO A 12 9.37 8.81 -15.56
N ASP A 13 9.34 9.30 -16.78
CA ASP A 13 8.32 10.22 -17.24
C ASP A 13 6.94 9.61 -17.06
N ARG A 14 5.97 10.46 -16.69
CA ARG A 14 4.62 10.00 -16.47
C ARG A 14 3.97 9.58 -17.77
N ARG A 15 3.52 8.34 -17.84
CA ARG A 15 2.66 7.83 -18.90
C ARG A 15 1.24 7.72 -18.36
N LEU A 16 0.29 8.27 -19.10
CA LEU A 16 -1.11 8.09 -18.78
C LEU A 16 -1.51 6.68 -19.23
N THR A 17 -1.84 5.86 -18.28
CA THR A 17 -2.32 4.49 -18.51
C THR A 17 -3.39 4.18 -17.50
N ASP A 18 -4.32 3.31 -17.84
CA ASP A 18 -5.22 2.78 -16.82
C ASP A 18 -4.49 1.72 -15.98
N LEU A 19 -5.09 1.37 -14.85
CA LEU A 19 -4.44 0.47 -13.89
C LEU A 19 -4.18 -0.92 -14.50
N ARG A 20 -5.13 -1.47 -15.26
CA ARG A 20 -4.95 -2.79 -15.86
C ARG A 20 -3.82 -2.79 -16.90
N GLU A 21 -3.79 -1.79 -17.77
CA GLU A 21 -2.71 -1.67 -18.75
C GLU A 21 -1.34 -1.51 -18.07
N GLY A 22 -1.28 -0.65 -17.06
CA GLY A 22 -0.04 -0.45 -16.30
C GLY A 22 0.42 -1.70 -15.57
N ALA A 23 -0.50 -2.42 -14.95
CA ALA A 23 -0.21 -3.68 -14.27
C ALA A 23 0.29 -4.74 -15.26
N ASP A 24 -0.40 -4.92 -16.36
CA ASP A 24 -0.02 -5.90 -17.38
C ASP A 24 1.37 -5.60 -17.97
N ALA A 25 1.65 -4.34 -18.30
CA ALA A 25 2.94 -3.94 -18.85
C ALA A 25 4.09 -4.17 -17.86
N ALA A 26 3.82 -4.03 -16.56
CA ALA A 26 4.81 -4.25 -15.51
C ALA A 26 4.89 -5.70 -15.02
N GLY A 27 4.05 -6.60 -15.53
CA GLY A 27 3.97 -7.97 -15.08
C GLY A 27 3.38 -8.11 -13.66
N CYS A 28 2.58 -7.15 -13.25
CA CYS A 28 1.95 -7.14 -11.93
C CYS A 28 0.58 -7.81 -11.95
N ARG A 29 0.12 -8.20 -10.76
CA ARG A 29 -1.20 -8.79 -10.56
C ARG A 29 -2.10 -7.80 -9.85
N LEU A 30 -3.38 -7.78 -10.23
CA LEU A 30 -4.41 -7.05 -9.53
C LEU A 30 -5.27 -8.06 -8.78
N VAL A 31 -5.41 -7.86 -7.46
CA VAL A 31 -6.20 -8.75 -6.61
C VAL A 31 -7.20 -7.90 -5.81
N ASP A 32 -8.47 -8.27 -5.89
CA ASP A 32 -9.52 -7.68 -5.08
C ASP A 32 -9.89 -8.66 -3.97
N THR A 33 -10.04 -8.13 -2.76
CA THR A 33 -10.41 -8.91 -1.59
C THR A 33 -11.70 -8.31 -0.99
N PRO A 34 -12.87 -8.84 -1.35
CA PRO A 34 -14.13 -8.34 -0.78
C PRO A 34 -14.16 -8.53 0.74
N SER A 35 -14.73 -7.56 1.43
CA SER A 35 -15.01 -7.69 2.86
C SER A 35 -15.93 -8.86 3.14
N ARG A 36 -15.75 -9.51 4.30
CA ARG A 36 -16.64 -10.55 4.80
C ARG A 36 -17.80 -10.00 5.61
N GLY A 37 -17.87 -8.68 5.83
CA GLY A 37 -18.91 -8.02 6.56
C GLY A 37 -18.39 -6.93 7.48
N GLU A 38 -19.28 -6.32 8.24
CA GLU A 38 -18.96 -5.16 9.11
C GLU A 38 -17.89 -5.46 10.18
N ARG A 39 -17.69 -6.73 10.54
CA ARG A 39 -16.63 -7.10 11.49
C ARG A 39 -15.24 -6.75 11.01
N ASP A 40 -15.04 -6.66 9.69
CA ASP A 40 -13.76 -6.22 9.13
C ASP A 40 -13.43 -4.79 9.55
N ARG A 41 -14.44 -3.98 9.86
CA ARG A 41 -14.26 -2.61 10.35
C ARG A 41 -14.13 -2.51 11.88
N SER A 42 -14.08 -3.63 12.57
CA SER A 42 -13.94 -3.62 14.02
C SER A 42 -12.51 -3.39 14.48
N HIS A 43 -12.36 -2.89 15.70
CA HIS A 43 -11.07 -2.68 16.32
C HIS A 43 -10.70 -3.84 17.25
N THR A 44 -9.41 -4.11 17.38
CA THR A 44 -8.91 -4.98 18.45
C THR A 44 -9.09 -4.27 19.79
N THR A 45 -9.02 -5.01 20.89
CA THR A 45 -9.18 -4.43 22.23
C THR A 45 -7.90 -3.76 22.72
N SER A 46 -6.75 -4.12 22.13
CA SER A 46 -5.45 -3.54 22.49
C SER A 46 -4.47 -3.70 21.33
N THR A 47 -3.30 -3.09 21.46
CA THR A 47 -2.20 -3.23 20.51
C THR A 47 -1.39 -4.51 20.73
N ASP A 48 -1.76 -5.34 21.70
CA ASP A 48 -1.15 -6.66 21.92
C ASP A 48 -1.79 -7.73 21.03
N GLU A 49 -2.99 -7.48 20.52
CA GLU A 49 -3.66 -8.42 19.61
C GLU A 49 -3.03 -8.40 18.24
N ARG A 50 -2.83 -9.58 17.66
CA ARG A 50 -2.43 -9.77 16.29
C ARG A 50 -3.59 -10.32 15.49
N VAL A 51 -3.70 -9.88 14.24
CA VAL A 51 -4.77 -10.30 13.32
C VAL A 51 -4.15 -11.09 12.17
N GLU A 52 -4.76 -12.21 11.82
CA GLU A 52 -4.39 -12.95 10.61
C GLU A 52 -5.17 -12.37 9.43
N TYR A 53 -4.44 -11.75 8.51
CA TYR A 53 -5.04 -11.15 7.32
C TYR A 53 -5.03 -12.14 6.15
N ARG A 54 -6.04 -12.02 5.29
CA ARG A 54 -6.19 -12.87 4.11
C ARG A 54 -5.18 -12.61 3.00
N GLY A 55 -4.60 -11.41 2.98
CA GLY A 55 -3.63 -11.01 1.97
C GLY A 55 -2.25 -10.77 2.56
N ASN A 56 -1.23 -10.87 1.73
CA ASN A 56 0.14 -10.51 2.07
C ASN A 56 0.75 -9.66 0.93
N PRO A 57 0.82 -8.33 1.06
CA PRO A 57 0.44 -7.53 2.24
C PRO A 57 -1.07 -7.50 2.50
N PRO A 58 -1.48 -7.09 3.72
CA PRO A 58 -2.90 -6.99 4.06
C PRO A 58 -3.58 -5.79 3.39
N THR A 59 -4.91 -5.83 3.29
CA THR A 59 -5.70 -4.73 2.74
C THR A 59 -6.80 -4.27 3.68
N LEU A 60 -7.54 -5.19 4.28
CA LEU A 60 -8.68 -4.88 5.12
C LEU A 60 -8.84 -5.93 6.20
N GLY A 61 -9.65 -5.61 7.17
CA GLY A 61 -9.97 -6.49 8.28
C GLY A 61 -9.87 -5.77 9.62
N ARG A 62 -10.08 -6.54 10.68
CA ARG A 62 -9.98 -6.04 12.04
C ARG A 62 -8.59 -5.42 12.29
N HIS A 63 -8.53 -4.31 12.99
CA HIS A 63 -7.32 -3.50 13.12
C HIS A 63 -7.23 -2.84 14.50
N TRP A 64 -6.10 -2.23 14.80
CA TRP A 64 -5.85 -1.61 16.10
C TRP A 64 -6.81 -0.44 16.38
N PRO A 65 -7.01 -0.10 17.69
CA PRO A 65 -7.94 0.95 18.09
C PRO A 65 -7.59 2.33 17.56
N PRO A 66 -8.55 3.27 17.59
CA PRO A 66 -8.30 4.67 17.23
C PRO A 66 -7.11 5.26 18.01
N GLY A 67 -6.29 6.03 17.31
CA GLY A 67 -5.06 6.60 17.87
C GLY A 67 -3.82 5.75 17.69
N PHE A 68 -3.96 4.49 17.26
CA PHE A 68 -2.84 3.58 17.02
C PHE A 68 -2.62 3.26 15.54
N GLN A 69 -3.28 3.98 14.63
CA GLN A 69 -3.01 3.90 13.21
C GLN A 69 -1.61 4.45 12.89
N ALA A 70 -0.99 3.93 11.85
CA ALA A 70 0.27 4.45 11.35
C ALA A 70 0.05 5.82 10.67
N GLN A 71 0.98 6.74 10.87
CA GLN A 71 0.95 8.04 10.23
C GLN A 71 1.37 7.95 8.77
N ASP A 72 0.94 8.91 7.96
CA ASP A 72 1.44 9.07 6.60
C ASP A 72 2.94 9.29 6.63
N GLY A 73 3.64 8.79 5.62
CA GLY A 73 5.06 9.03 5.52
C GLY A 73 5.88 7.85 5.07
N LEU A 74 7.18 8.02 5.23
CA LEU A 74 8.21 7.09 4.81
C LEU A 74 8.80 6.41 6.03
N TYR A 75 8.85 5.08 6.01
CA TYR A 75 9.30 4.28 7.14
C TYR A 75 10.60 3.52 6.83
N GLY A 76 11.53 3.52 7.76
CA GLY A 76 12.72 2.66 7.72
C GLY A 76 12.45 1.25 8.26
N GLU A 77 11.50 1.13 9.18
CA GLU A 77 10.96 -0.13 9.69
C GLU A 77 9.45 -0.13 9.53
N ALA A 78 8.90 -1.28 9.15
CA ALA A 78 7.47 -1.41 8.95
C ALA A 78 6.70 -1.26 10.27
N PRO A 79 5.69 -0.38 10.32
CA PRO A 79 4.70 -0.45 11.40
C PRO A 79 3.99 -1.80 11.40
N ALA A 80 3.30 -2.11 12.50
CA ALA A 80 2.50 -3.32 12.58
C ALA A 80 1.41 -3.34 11.50
N ASP A 81 1.11 -4.52 10.97
CA ASP A 81 0.07 -4.67 9.96
C ASP A 81 -1.27 -4.11 10.44
N GLU A 82 -1.61 -4.34 11.71
CA GLU A 82 -2.86 -3.87 12.31
C GLU A 82 -2.95 -2.34 12.35
N ALA A 83 -1.83 -1.65 12.51
CA ALA A 83 -1.77 -0.19 12.41
C ALA A 83 -1.92 0.29 10.96
N LEU A 84 -1.31 -0.41 10.02
CA LEU A 84 -1.36 -0.06 8.59
C LEU A 84 -2.75 -0.34 8.00
N VAL A 85 -3.43 -1.40 8.42
CA VAL A 85 -4.80 -1.66 7.98
C VAL A 85 -5.73 -0.55 8.47
N HIS A 86 -5.57 -0.06 9.70
CA HIS A 86 -6.32 1.10 10.19
C HIS A 86 -6.06 2.34 9.31
N THR A 87 -4.81 2.54 8.96
CA THR A 87 -4.40 3.64 8.06
C THR A 87 -5.11 3.55 6.70
N MET A 88 -5.24 2.35 6.15
CA MET A 88 -5.97 2.14 4.89
C MET A 88 -7.48 2.37 5.04
N GLU A 89 -8.07 2.03 6.19
CA GLU A 89 -9.47 2.38 6.48
C GLU A 89 -9.68 3.90 6.38
N HIS A 90 -8.68 4.69 6.77
CA HIS A 90 -8.68 6.14 6.68
C HIS A 90 -8.31 6.69 5.30
N SER A 91 -8.45 5.90 4.24
CA SER A 91 -8.28 6.30 2.84
C SER A 91 -6.84 6.39 2.34
N ARG A 92 -5.86 5.97 3.12
CA ARG A 92 -4.46 5.98 2.67
C ARG A 92 -4.16 4.80 1.76
N MET A 93 -3.28 5.05 0.80
CA MET A 93 -2.63 4.02 0.00
C MET A 93 -1.29 3.68 0.64
N ILE A 94 -0.91 2.41 0.60
CA ILE A 94 0.39 1.97 1.09
C ILE A 94 1.18 1.33 -0.04
N VAL A 95 2.44 1.74 -0.18
CA VAL A 95 3.42 1.08 -1.04
C VAL A 95 4.36 0.29 -0.14
N TRP A 96 4.47 -1.00 -0.44
CA TRP A 96 5.30 -1.95 0.28
C TRP A 96 6.48 -2.34 -0.60
N ALA A 97 7.69 -2.24 -0.07
CA ALA A 97 8.90 -2.56 -0.81
C ALA A 97 9.65 -3.69 -0.14
N ASN A 98 10.00 -4.73 -0.90
CA ASN A 98 10.88 -5.77 -0.38
C ASN A 98 12.25 -5.15 -0.10
N ALA A 99 12.77 -5.36 1.11
CA ALA A 99 14.05 -4.81 1.53
C ALA A 99 15.23 -5.33 0.69
N THR A 100 15.04 -6.43 -0.05
CA THR A 100 16.06 -6.99 -0.95
C THR A 100 16.14 -6.30 -2.30
N LEU A 101 15.24 -5.34 -2.59
CA LEU A 101 15.33 -4.55 -3.82
C LEU A 101 16.67 -3.83 -3.90
N PRO A 102 17.26 -3.74 -5.11
CA PRO A 102 18.47 -2.94 -5.31
C PRO A 102 18.26 -1.48 -4.89
N GLU A 103 19.33 -0.85 -4.43
CA GLU A 103 19.27 0.54 -3.99
C GLU A 103 18.67 1.49 -5.04
N PRO A 104 19.03 1.42 -6.35
CA PRO A 104 18.41 2.29 -7.35
C PRO A 104 16.89 2.16 -7.41
N ALA A 105 16.34 0.95 -7.25
CA ALA A 105 14.89 0.74 -7.23
C ALA A 105 14.26 1.37 -5.99
N ARG A 106 14.89 1.22 -4.83
CA ARG A 106 14.41 1.84 -3.58
C ARG A 106 14.46 3.36 -3.64
N ALA A 107 15.48 3.92 -4.30
CA ALA A 107 15.57 5.35 -4.55
C ALA A 107 14.47 5.84 -5.50
N THR A 108 14.13 5.06 -6.52
CA THR A 108 13.01 5.38 -7.43
C THR A 108 11.68 5.37 -6.68
N LEU A 109 11.47 4.41 -5.78
CA LEU A 109 10.25 4.39 -4.94
C LEU A 109 10.18 5.63 -4.04
N ARG A 110 11.31 6.10 -3.51
CA ARG A 110 11.38 7.35 -2.78
C ARG A 110 10.97 8.54 -3.64
N ALA A 111 11.47 8.61 -4.87
CA ALA A 111 11.10 9.67 -5.81
C ALA A 111 9.60 9.61 -6.15
N PHE A 112 9.04 8.41 -6.31
CA PHE A 112 7.59 8.23 -6.49
C PHE A 112 6.82 8.77 -5.28
N PHE A 113 7.26 8.45 -4.07
CA PHE A 113 6.64 8.96 -2.84
C PHE A 113 6.70 10.49 -2.81
N ASP A 114 7.85 11.05 -3.10
CA ASP A 114 8.08 12.50 -3.00
C ASP A 114 7.29 13.31 -4.04
N GLU A 115 6.94 12.73 -5.19
CA GLU A 115 6.20 13.48 -6.21
C GLU A 115 4.76 13.80 -5.79
N ASP A 116 4.14 12.97 -4.96
CA ASP A 116 2.77 13.15 -4.48
C ASP A 116 2.55 12.29 -3.23
N SER A 117 2.97 12.79 -2.10
CA SER A 117 2.97 12.03 -0.83
C SER A 117 1.68 12.15 -0.02
N ASP A 118 0.69 12.89 -0.51
CA ASP A 118 -0.57 13.06 0.22
C ASP A 118 -1.26 11.71 0.42
N GLN A 119 -1.67 11.42 1.64
CA GLN A 119 -2.35 10.17 2.01
C GLN A 119 -1.60 8.92 1.52
N LEU A 120 -0.29 8.94 1.65
CA LEU A 120 0.59 7.88 1.16
C LEU A 120 1.56 7.41 2.24
N VAL A 121 1.74 6.10 2.31
CA VAL A 121 2.76 5.45 3.15
C VAL A 121 3.68 4.65 2.24
N LEU A 122 4.98 4.76 2.48
CA LEU A 122 5.99 3.89 1.86
C LEU A 122 6.75 3.17 2.97
N THR A 123 6.70 1.85 2.96
CA THR A 123 7.25 1.02 4.03
C THR A 123 7.96 -0.22 3.49
N PRO A 124 9.03 -0.69 4.15
CA PRO A 124 9.59 -1.99 3.81
C PRO A 124 8.67 -3.13 4.27
N ARG A 125 8.77 -4.27 3.61
CA ARG A 125 8.14 -5.51 4.05
C ARG A 125 8.98 -6.72 3.66
N ARG A 126 9.16 -7.61 4.61
CA ARG A 126 9.80 -8.92 4.40
C ARG A 126 8.72 -9.97 4.16
N ASN A 127 9.09 -11.08 3.56
CA ASN A 127 8.25 -12.27 3.44
C ASN A 127 6.93 -12.05 2.70
N MET A 128 6.92 -11.20 1.68
CA MET A 128 5.81 -11.08 0.75
C MET A 128 6.20 -11.66 -0.62
N PRO A 129 5.23 -12.14 -1.42
CA PRO A 129 5.53 -12.77 -2.72
C PRO A 129 5.84 -11.74 -3.83
N TYR A 130 6.07 -10.48 -3.47
CA TYR A 130 6.28 -9.40 -4.42
C TYR A 130 7.57 -8.64 -4.12
N ALA A 131 8.18 -8.10 -5.19
CA ALA A 131 9.24 -7.10 -5.02
C ALA A 131 8.66 -5.77 -4.52
N VAL A 132 7.51 -5.37 -5.08
CA VAL A 132 6.76 -4.17 -4.69
C VAL A 132 5.27 -4.50 -4.72
N ALA A 133 4.53 -3.95 -3.78
CA ALA A 133 3.08 -4.03 -3.80
C ALA A 133 2.48 -2.66 -3.41
N ALA A 134 1.27 -2.41 -3.88
CA ALA A 134 0.47 -1.29 -3.42
C ALA A 134 -0.87 -1.83 -2.94
N THR A 135 -1.36 -1.29 -1.83
CA THR A 135 -2.63 -1.71 -1.25
C THR A 135 -3.47 -0.51 -0.83
N ALA A 136 -4.78 -0.70 -0.87
CA ALA A 136 -5.77 0.24 -0.36
C ALA A 136 -7.00 -0.52 0.11
N TRP A 137 -7.75 0.09 1.00
CA TRP A 137 -9.07 -0.39 1.40
C TRP A 137 -10.10 0.58 0.84
N ASN A 138 -10.83 0.17 -0.20
CA ASN A 138 -11.89 1.00 -0.75
C ASN A 138 -13.20 0.72 -0.02
N GLY A 139 -13.98 1.78 0.19
CA GLY A 139 -15.26 1.69 0.90
C GLY A 139 -16.35 0.95 0.11
N GLU A 140 -16.14 0.73 -1.18
CA GLU A 140 -17.09 0.06 -2.08
C GLU A 140 -16.36 -0.97 -2.97
N PRO A 141 -17.07 -1.94 -3.54
CA PRO A 141 -18.45 -2.35 -3.22
C PRO A 141 -18.53 -3.17 -1.94
N GLY A 142 -19.74 -3.31 -1.43
CA GLY A 142 -20.05 -4.18 -0.31
C GLY A 142 -20.21 -3.45 1.01
N PRO A 143 -20.66 -4.16 2.08
CA PRO A 143 -21.02 -3.52 3.35
C PRO A 143 -19.80 -2.92 4.08
N ALA A 144 -18.61 -3.48 3.91
CA ALA A 144 -17.38 -2.95 4.50
C ALA A 144 -16.30 -2.80 3.45
N GLY A 145 -16.68 -2.68 2.17
CA GLY A 145 -15.78 -2.36 1.08
C GLY A 145 -14.98 -3.53 0.54
N THR A 146 -13.91 -3.20 -0.15
CA THR A 146 -13.06 -4.15 -0.87
C THR A 146 -11.59 -3.74 -0.74
N GLY A 147 -10.75 -4.69 -0.38
CA GLY A 147 -9.30 -4.52 -0.44
C GLY A 147 -8.80 -4.57 -1.87
N ARG A 148 -7.89 -3.65 -2.21
CA ARG A 148 -7.27 -3.57 -3.54
C ARG A 148 -5.78 -3.83 -3.41
N THR A 149 -5.26 -4.72 -4.24
CA THR A 149 -3.83 -5.02 -4.27
C THR A 149 -3.30 -4.98 -5.68
N LEU A 150 -2.20 -4.25 -5.87
CA LEU A 150 -1.32 -4.35 -7.01
C LEU A 150 -0.07 -5.07 -6.52
N GLY A 151 0.21 -6.27 -7.02
CA GLY A 151 1.36 -7.05 -6.62
C GLY A 151 2.33 -7.25 -7.77
N CYS A 152 3.55 -6.75 -7.65
CA CYS A 152 4.58 -6.83 -8.69
C CYS A 152 5.68 -7.80 -8.25
N PRO A 153 5.72 -9.04 -8.80
CA PRO A 153 6.73 -10.02 -8.41
C PRO A 153 8.15 -9.57 -8.70
N GLN A 154 8.34 -8.75 -9.73
CA GLN A 154 9.65 -8.24 -10.13
C GLN A 154 9.62 -6.74 -10.31
N TRP A 155 10.76 -6.11 -10.07
CA TRP A 155 10.95 -4.69 -10.30
C TRP A 155 11.23 -4.41 -11.78
N SER A 156 10.62 -3.34 -12.28
CA SER A 156 10.98 -2.67 -13.53
C SER A 156 10.52 -1.22 -13.45
N GLU A 157 10.98 -0.36 -14.35
CA GLU A 157 10.53 1.04 -14.37
C GLU A 157 9.03 1.16 -14.68
N GLN A 158 8.44 0.19 -15.40
CA GLN A 158 7.00 0.16 -15.64
C GLN A 158 6.18 0.01 -14.36
N VAL A 159 6.77 -0.52 -13.29
CA VAL A 159 6.10 -0.58 -11.98
C VAL A 159 5.68 0.81 -11.52
N VAL A 160 6.45 1.86 -11.82
CA VAL A 160 6.11 3.23 -11.44
C VAL A 160 4.81 3.69 -12.12
N ASP A 161 4.62 3.37 -13.41
CA ASP A 161 3.38 3.69 -14.11
C ASP A 161 2.18 2.98 -13.47
N ALA A 162 2.35 1.70 -13.11
CA ALA A 162 1.32 0.93 -12.42
C ALA A 162 1.01 1.51 -11.03
N LEU A 163 2.02 1.94 -10.28
CA LEU A 163 1.82 2.59 -8.98
C LEU A 163 1.08 3.92 -9.11
N ARG A 164 1.41 4.71 -10.12
CA ARG A 164 0.71 5.97 -10.40
C ARG A 164 -0.76 5.73 -10.75
N ALA A 165 -1.02 4.73 -11.59
CA ALA A 165 -2.40 4.37 -11.95
C ALA A 165 -3.18 3.84 -10.74
N PHE A 166 -2.57 3.05 -9.88
CA PHE A 166 -3.17 2.57 -8.64
C PHE A 166 -3.51 3.73 -7.71
N ARG A 167 -2.58 4.66 -7.54
CA ARG A 167 -2.78 5.86 -6.73
C ARG A 167 -3.97 6.67 -7.24
N ASP A 168 -4.02 6.91 -8.55
CA ASP A 168 -5.09 7.70 -9.16
C ASP A 168 -6.46 7.03 -9.01
N GLU A 169 -6.52 5.70 -9.06
CA GLU A 169 -7.78 4.96 -8.98
C GLU A 169 -8.25 4.70 -7.55
N HIS A 170 -7.35 4.43 -6.62
CA HIS A 170 -7.73 3.88 -5.31
C HIS A 170 -7.42 4.75 -4.09
N ARG A 171 -6.49 5.69 -4.18
CA ARG A 171 -6.18 6.56 -3.03
C ARG A 171 -7.36 7.48 -2.70
N GLY A 172 -7.62 7.67 -1.42
CA GLY A 172 -8.67 8.59 -0.97
C GLY A 172 -10.08 8.03 -1.05
N ARG A 173 -10.24 6.73 -1.24
CA ARG A 173 -11.55 6.08 -1.39
C ARG A 173 -11.85 5.04 -0.33
N GLY A 174 -11.27 5.22 0.85
CA GLY A 174 -11.48 4.32 1.96
C GLY A 174 -12.87 4.42 2.59
N PRO A 175 -13.19 3.46 3.48
CA PRO A 175 -14.43 3.49 4.25
C PRO A 175 -14.59 4.78 5.08
N GLU A 176 -13.49 5.34 5.56
CA GLU A 176 -13.47 6.59 6.30
C GLU A 176 -12.66 7.65 5.54
N GLN A 177 -13.32 8.76 5.22
CA GLN A 177 -12.69 9.88 4.51
C GLN A 177 -12.06 10.82 5.55
N VAL A 178 -10.86 10.47 6.01
CA VAL A 178 -10.09 11.28 6.97
C VAL A 178 -9.06 12.12 6.22
N PRO A 179 -9.09 13.46 6.36
CA PRO A 179 -8.12 14.34 5.70
C PRO A 179 -6.68 14.09 6.14
#